data_403b1074dfd61bea0958b07855a5164d
#
_entry.id   403b1074dfd61bea0958b07855a5164d
#
_cell.length_a   1.000
_cell.length_b   1.000
_cell.length_c   1.000
_cell.angle_alpha   90.00
_cell.angle_beta   90.00
_cell.angle_gamma   90.00
#
_symmetry.space_group_name_H-M   'P 1'
#
loop_
_entity.id
_entity.type
_entity.pdbx_description
1 polymer ?
#
loop_
_entity_poly.entity_id
_entity_poly.type
_entity_poly.pdbx_seq_one_letter_code
_entity_poly.pdbx_strand_id
1 'polypeptide(L)'
;EKNREIQFYSHVIHLVSKVTAVLKKNIKSFQVVEDTFPAGTLSGAPKHKALELIEKYEKVNRNFYGGAIGYIDFNGNFNHAIIIRSFFSKNNILNYQAGAGIVIDSNPEKELEEVKNKLGALDKALNDAELIKWEKFF
;
A
#
# COMPACT_ATOMS: atom_id res chain seq x y z
N GLU A 1 8.15 -10.91 17.68
CA GLU A 1 7.25 -12.07 17.74
C GLU A 1 7.33 -12.94 16.49
N LYS A 2 7.42 -12.34 15.31
CA LYS A 2 7.65 -13.03 14.05
C LYS A 2 8.83 -12.40 13.35
N ASN A 3 9.70 -13.23 12.76
CA ASN A 3 10.87 -12.77 12.05
C ASN A 3 10.99 -13.49 10.71
N ARG A 4 10.76 -12.75 9.62
CA ARG A 4 10.87 -13.23 8.24
C ARG A 4 10.07 -14.52 7.97
N GLU A 5 8.84 -14.58 8.48
CA GLU A 5 7.92 -15.68 8.21
C GLU A 5 7.41 -15.58 6.77
N ILE A 6 7.56 -16.64 6.00
CA ILE A 6 7.04 -16.69 4.64
C ILE A 6 5.54 -16.98 4.71
N GLN A 7 4.73 -16.10 4.16
CA GLN A 7 3.28 -16.26 4.07
C GLN A 7 2.84 -16.34 2.61
N PHE A 8 2.10 -17.39 2.30
CA PHE A 8 1.55 -17.62 0.97
C PHE A 8 0.12 -17.07 0.91
N TYR A 9 -0.13 -16.24 -0.06
CA TYR A 9 -1.46 -15.75 -0.43
C TYR A 9 -1.78 -16.19 -1.85
N SER A 10 -3.03 -16.07 -2.28
CA SER A 10 -3.49 -16.56 -3.59
C SER A 10 -2.70 -15.98 -4.78
N HIS A 11 -2.13 -14.79 -4.65
CA HIS A 11 -1.46 -14.09 -5.75
C HIS A 11 -0.04 -13.59 -5.42
N VAL A 12 0.40 -13.70 -4.16
CA VAL A 12 1.69 -13.18 -3.73
C VAL A 12 2.26 -14.00 -2.58
N ILE A 13 3.58 -14.01 -2.49
CA ILE A 13 4.32 -14.55 -1.35
C ILE A 13 4.90 -13.36 -0.59
N HIS A 14 4.65 -13.30 0.71
CA HIS A 14 5.15 -12.24 1.56
C HIS A 14 6.15 -12.77 2.58
N LEU A 15 7.17 -11.97 2.82
CA LEU A 15 8.06 -12.13 3.96
C LEU A 15 7.57 -11.20 5.06
N VAL A 16 7.02 -11.76 6.13
CA VAL A 16 6.35 -11.02 7.20
C VAL A 16 7.20 -11.00 8.46
N SER A 17 7.36 -9.84 9.05
CA SER A 17 7.91 -9.67 10.39
C SER A 17 6.90 -8.95 11.27
N LYS A 18 6.77 -9.38 12.52
CA LYS A 18 5.94 -8.72 13.53
C LYS A 18 6.81 -8.20 14.65
N VAL A 19 6.83 -6.89 14.79
CA VAL A 19 7.56 -6.18 15.84
C VAL A 19 6.55 -5.61 16.83
N THR A 20 6.81 -5.77 18.11
CA THR A 20 6.01 -5.18 19.19
C THR A 20 6.91 -4.36 20.10
N ALA A 21 6.35 -3.31 20.66
CA ALA A 21 7.04 -2.42 21.57
C ALA A 21 6.04 -1.83 22.60
N VAL A 22 6.58 -1.32 23.67
CA VAL A 22 5.79 -0.59 24.68
C VAL A 22 5.86 0.89 24.37
N LEU A 23 4.68 1.52 24.27
CA LEU A 23 4.59 2.96 24.04
C LEU A 23 5.18 3.73 25.23
N LYS A 24 5.99 4.74 24.94
CA LYS A 24 6.53 5.62 26.00
C LYS A 24 5.39 6.37 26.71
N LYS A 25 5.57 6.62 27.99
CA LYS A 25 4.61 7.44 28.76
C LYS A 25 4.42 8.80 28.08
N ASN A 26 3.20 9.30 28.10
CA ASN A 26 2.79 10.59 27.53
C ASN A 26 2.80 10.70 25.99
N ILE A 27 3.02 9.61 25.25
CA ILE A 27 2.83 9.58 23.81
C ILE A 27 1.40 9.11 23.52
N LYS A 28 0.68 9.88 22.70
CA LYS A 28 -0.64 9.51 22.21
C LYS A 28 -0.53 8.59 20.99
N SER A 29 -1.47 7.67 20.84
CA SER A 29 -1.49 6.75 19.70
C SER A 29 -1.40 7.46 18.35
N PHE A 30 -2.05 8.61 18.20
CA PHE A 30 -2.03 9.38 16.96
C PHE A 30 -0.64 9.96 16.65
N GLN A 31 0.14 10.32 17.65
CA GLN A 31 1.53 10.76 17.48
C GLN A 31 2.38 9.67 16.85
N VAL A 32 2.14 8.40 17.20
CA VAL A 32 2.85 7.26 16.58
C VAL A 32 2.56 7.18 15.08
N VAL A 33 1.33 7.50 14.68
CA VAL A 33 0.96 7.53 13.26
C VAL A 33 1.72 8.66 12.54
N GLU A 34 1.71 9.87 13.11
CA GLU A 34 2.42 11.03 12.54
C GLU A 34 3.92 10.73 12.37
N ASP A 35 4.55 10.13 13.36
CA ASP A 35 5.98 9.82 13.36
C ASP A 35 6.35 8.69 12.38
N THR A 36 5.44 7.80 12.06
CA THR A 36 5.71 6.61 11.23
C THR A 36 5.18 6.72 9.80
N PHE A 37 4.20 7.56 9.56
CA PHE A 37 3.61 7.77 8.23
C PHE A 37 4.46 8.75 7.38
N PRO A 38 4.48 8.60 6.04
CA PRO A 38 4.02 7.46 5.27
C PRO A 38 4.93 6.24 5.41
N ALA A 39 4.38 5.05 5.13
CA ALA A 39 5.14 3.80 5.22
C ALA A 39 6.39 3.82 4.32
N GLY A 40 7.52 3.33 4.84
CA GLY A 40 8.80 3.31 4.11
C GLY A 40 8.74 2.52 2.80
N THR A 41 7.93 1.47 2.74
CA THR A 41 7.68 0.68 1.52
C THR A 41 7.01 1.46 0.39
N LEU A 42 6.39 2.59 0.71
CA LEU A 42 5.69 3.47 -0.24
C LEU A 42 6.42 4.80 -0.48
N SER A 43 7.41 5.10 0.32
CA SER A 43 8.24 6.30 0.18
C SER A 43 9.66 5.94 -0.23
N GLY A 44 10.40 5.32 0.63
CA GLY A 44 11.79 4.94 0.41
C GLY A 44 12.69 5.32 1.58
N ALA A 45 13.98 5.10 1.43
CA ALA A 45 14.99 5.41 2.42
C ALA A 45 16.21 6.12 1.78
N PRO A 46 16.63 7.27 2.30
CA PRO A 46 16.06 8.05 3.41
C PRO A 46 14.70 8.65 3.05
N LYS A 47 13.73 8.57 3.95
CA LYS A 47 12.31 8.90 3.69
C LYS A 47 12.12 10.30 3.09
N HIS A 48 12.70 11.32 3.71
CA HIS A 48 12.54 12.72 3.25
C HIS A 48 13.02 12.89 1.81
N LYS A 49 14.21 12.38 1.50
CA LYS A 49 14.78 12.47 0.13
C LYS A 49 13.96 11.70 -0.90
N ALA A 50 13.44 10.55 -0.51
CA ALA A 50 12.58 9.76 -1.38
C ALA A 50 11.27 10.51 -1.70
N LEU A 51 10.67 11.17 -0.72
CA LEU A 51 9.46 11.99 -0.93
C LEU A 51 9.72 13.20 -1.85
N GLU A 52 10.86 13.87 -1.72
CA GLU A 52 11.26 14.93 -2.66
C GLU A 52 11.39 14.42 -4.10
N LEU A 53 11.96 13.22 -4.27
CA LEU A 53 12.12 12.61 -5.60
C LEU A 53 10.79 12.16 -6.18
N ILE A 54 9.90 11.62 -5.36
CA ILE A 54 8.54 11.26 -5.76
C ILE A 54 7.81 12.49 -6.28
N GLU A 55 7.80 13.58 -5.50
CA GLU A 55 7.16 14.85 -5.90
C GLU A 55 7.76 15.41 -7.21
N LYS A 56 9.05 15.26 -7.40
CA LYS A 56 9.74 15.76 -8.58
C LYS A 56 9.46 14.94 -9.85
N TYR A 57 9.37 13.63 -9.74
CA TYR A 57 9.38 12.74 -10.90
C TYR A 57 8.04 12.09 -11.21
N GLU A 58 7.16 11.89 -10.24
CA GLU A 58 5.82 11.38 -10.50
C GLU A 58 4.97 12.48 -11.13
N LYS A 59 4.42 12.19 -12.31
CA LYS A 59 3.60 13.14 -13.07
C LYS A 59 2.14 13.18 -12.61
N VAL A 60 1.72 12.16 -11.87
CA VAL A 60 0.35 11.98 -11.42
C VAL A 60 0.34 11.90 -9.90
N ASN A 61 -0.55 12.66 -9.27
CA ASN A 61 -0.73 12.62 -7.83
C ASN A 61 -1.18 11.22 -7.40
N ARG A 62 -0.60 10.73 -6.31
CA ARG A 62 -0.92 9.41 -5.75
C ARG A 62 -2.33 9.32 -5.19
N ASN A 63 -2.94 10.46 -4.82
CA ASN A 63 -4.27 10.54 -4.20
C ASN A 63 -4.41 9.57 -3.02
N PHE A 64 -5.25 8.54 -3.16
CA PHE A 64 -5.45 7.51 -2.14
C PHE A 64 -4.30 6.49 -2.05
N TYR A 65 -3.54 6.30 -3.14
CA TYR A 65 -2.46 5.32 -3.18
C TYR A 65 -1.36 5.66 -2.19
N GLY A 66 -1.01 4.70 -1.35
CA GLY A 66 -0.01 4.92 -0.30
C GLY A 66 -0.51 5.67 0.92
N GLY A 67 -1.79 6.03 0.95
CA GLY A 67 -2.46 6.55 2.13
C GLY A 67 -2.66 5.49 3.20
N ALA A 68 -3.45 5.81 4.21
CA ALA A 68 -3.81 4.88 5.28
C ALA A 68 -5.32 4.78 5.42
N ILE A 69 -5.80 3.58 5.70
CA ILE A 69 -7.19 3.30 6.06
C ILE A 69 -7.20 2.56 7.40
N GLY A 70 -8.08 2.96 8.29
CA GLY A 70 -8.14 2.33 9.59
C GLY A 70 -9.21 2.94 10.49
N TYR A 71 -9.13 2.62 11.77
CA TYR A 71 -10.02 3.15 12.79
C TYR A 71 -9.27 3.47 14.07
N ILE A 72 -9.83 4.40 14.83
CA ILE A 72 -9.45 4.73 16.19
C ILE A 72 -10.68 4.55 17.04
N ASP A 73 -10.61 3.75 18.10
CA ASP A 73 -11.72 3.61 19.05
C ASP A 73 -11.70 4.74 20.11
N PHE A 74 -12.77 4.80 20.91
CA PHE A 74 -12.93 5.82 21.95
C PHE A 74 -11.94 5.67 23.12
N ASN A 75 -11.26 4.53 23.24
CA ASN A 75 -10.20 4.30 24.23
C ASN A 75 -8.82 4.70 23.68
N GLY A 76 -8.75 5.17 22.43
CA GLY A 76 -7.51 5.54 21.77
C GLY A 76 -6.74 4.36 21.17
N ASN A 77 -7.32 3.16 21.12
CA ASN A 77 -6.75 2.07 20.34
C ASN A 77 -6.86 2.38 18.87
N PHE A 78 -5.82 2.04 18.15
CA PHE A 78 -5.67 2.40 16.76
C PHE A 78 -5.24 1.20 15.93
N ASN A 79 -5.86 1.03 14.78
CA ASN A 79 -5.47 0.03 13.80
C ASN A 79 -5.60 0.62 12.40
N HIS A 80 -4.56 0.49 11.58
CA HIS A 80 -4.60 0.94 10.20
C HIS A 80 -3.75 0.06 9.29
N ALA A 81 -4.03 0.16 8.01
CA ALA A 81 -3.26 -0.45 6.94
C ALA A 81 -2.93 0.60 5.87
N ILE A 82 -1.87 0.36 5.11
CA ILE A 82 -1.55 1.17 3.93
C ILE A 82 -2.52 0.84 2.79
N ILE A 83 -2.89 1.84 2.01
CA ILE A 83 -3.77 1.65 0.84
C ILE A 83 -2.92 1.28 -0.36
N ILE A 84 -2.82 -0.01 -0.61
CA ILE A 84 -2.19 -0.61 -1.78
C ILE A 84 -3.06 -1.74 -2.31
N ARG A 85 -2.88 -2.14 -3.56
CA ARG A 85 -3.62 -3.24 -4.19
C ARG A 85 -5.13 -3.07 -4.05
N SER A 86 -5.59 -1.84 -4.19
CA SER A 86 -6.98 -1.45 -3.97
C SER A 86 -7.45 -0.59 -5.12
N PHE A 87 -8.75 -0.64 -5.36
CA PHE A 87 -9.42 0.26 -6.28
C PHE A 87 -9.97 1.47 -5.56
N PHE A 88 -9.96 2.60 -6.23
CA PHE A 88 -10.69 3.79 -5.85
C PHE A 88 -11.69 4.16 -6.93
N SER A 89 -12.97 4.06 -6.61
CA SER A 89 -14.05 4.40 -7.52
C SER A 89 -14.57 5.80 -7.27
N LYS A 90 -14.56 6.64 -8.29
CA LYS A 90 -15.12 7.99 -8.25
C LYS A 90 -15.63 8.39 -9.64
N ASN A 91 -16.85 8.93 -9.70
CA ASN A 91 -17.47 9.41 -10.95
C ASN A 91 -17.49 8.33 -12.06
N ASN A 92 -17.82 7.11 -11.73
CA ASN A 92 -17.81 5.94 -12.63
C ASN A 92 -16.43 5.62 -13.23
N ILE A 93 -15.37 6.14 -12.64
CA ILE A 93 -13.99 5.82 -13.02
C ILE A 93 -13.38 5.01 -11.90
N LEU A 94 -12.76 3.89 -12.27
CA LEU A 94 -12.01 3.05 -11.37
C LEU A 94 -10.52 3.36 -11.50
N ASN A 95 -9.91 3.78 -10.40
CA ASN A 95 -8.51 4.14 -10.34
C ASN A 95 -7.75 3.11 -9.50
N TYR A 96 -6.57 2.72 -9.95
CA TYR A 96 -5.65 1.88 -9.20
C TYR A 96 -4.21 2.21 -9.58
N GLN A 97 -3.29 1.96 -8.66
CA GLN A 97 -1.89 2.32 -8.83
C GLN A 97 -0.98 1.32 -8.14
N ALA A 98 0.20 1.10 -8.69
CA ALA A 98 1.30 0.39 -8.06
C ALA A 98 2.62 1.10 -8.35
N GLY A 99 3.65 0.78 -7.57
CA GLY A 99 5.00 1.28 -7.75
C GLY A 99 6.04 0.24 -7.33
N ALA A 100 7.26 0.43 -7.78
CA ALA A 100 8.43 -0.33 -7.36
C ALA A 100 9.40 0.54 -6.56
N GLY A 101 10.16 -0.07 -5.69
CA GLY A 101 11.24 0.60 -4.95
C GLY A 101 12.49 0.68 -5.81
N ILE A 102 12.94 1.89 -6.11
CA ILE A 102 14.12 2.12 -6.94
C ILE A 102 15.35 2.26 -6.06
N VAL A 103 16.37 1.48 -6.37
CA VAL A 103 17.70 1.52 -5.76
C VAL A 103 18.79 1.64 -6.81
N ILE A 104 20.03 1.82 -6.39
CA ILE A 104 21.15 2.06 -7.33
C ILE A 104 21.35 0.93 -8.35
N ASP A 105 21.05 -0.31 -7.96
CA ASP A 105 21.20 -1.50 -8.81
C ASP A 105 19.90 -1.89 -9.53
N SER A 106 18.86 -1.06 -9.45
CA SER A 106 17.58 -1.33 -10.12
C SER A 106 17.74 -1.32 -11.63
N ASN A 107 17.17 -2.34 -12.27
CA ASN A 107 17.03 -2.41 -13.71
C ASN A 107 15.64 -1.95 -14.13
N PRO A 108 15.48 -0.95 -15.00
CA PRO A 108 14.19 -0.35 -15.34
C PRO A 108 13.15 -1.35 -15.85
N GLU A 109 13.57 -2.32 -16.66
CA GLU A 109 12.68 -3.33 -17.24
C GLU A 109 12.14 -4.28 -16.17
N LYS A 110 12.99 -4.69 -15.22
CA LYS A 110 12.58 -5.55 -14.09
C LYS A 110 11.65 -4.81 -13.12
N GLU A 111 11.94 -3.55 -12.84
CA GLU A 111 11.08 -2.73 -11.99
C GLU A 111 9.69 -2.51 -12.64
N LEU A 112 9.66 -2.30 -13.95
CA LEU A 112 8.40 -2.21 -14.69
C LEU A 112 7.62 -3.54 -14.65
N GLU A 113 8.29 -4.66 -14.77
CA GLU A 113 7.69 -5.98 -14.66
C GLU A 113 7.12 -6.21 -13.25
N GLU A 114 7.85 -5.79 -12.22
CA GLU A 114 7.35 -5.83 -10.83
C GLU A 114 6.07 -5.02 -10.66
N VAL A 115 6.01 -3.80 -11.22
CA VAL A 115 4.79 -2.97 -11.19
C VAL A 115 3.64 -3.68 -11.87
N LYS A 116 3.85 -4.26 -13.06
CA LYS A 116 2.82 -5.04 -13.78
C LYS A 116 2.34 -6.23 -12.96
N ASN A 117 3.25 -6.97 -12.34
CA ASN A 117 2.90 -8.11 -11.48
C ASN A 117 2.08 -7.68 -10.26
N LYS A 118 2.38 -6.52 -9.66
CA LYS A 118 1.60 -5.96 -8.56
C LYS A 118 0.18 -5.55 -8.97
N LEU A 119 -0.02 -5.13 -10.22
CA LEU A 119 -1.34 -4.80 -10.77
C LEU A 119 -2.11 -6.03 -11.25
N GLY A 120 -1.43 -7.12 -11.58
CA GLY A 120 -2.03 -8.30 -12.21
C GLY A 120 -3.21 -8.90 -11.45
N ALA A 121 -3.23 -8.86 -10.12
CA ALA A 121 -4.37 -9.32 -9.33
C ALA A 121 -5.60 -8.41 -9.50
N LEU A 122 -5.38 -7.10 -9.62
CA LEU A 122 -6.45 -6.11 -9.86
C LEU A 122 -6.98 -6.23 -11.29
N ASP A 123 -6.09 -6.36 -12.26
CA ASP A 123 -6.46 -6.58 -13.67
C ASP A 123 -7.27 -7.86 -13.83
N LYS A 124 -6.85 -8.95 -13.16
CA LYS A 124 -7.62 -10.19 -13.15
C LYS A 124 -9.02 -9.99 -12.54
N ALA A 125 -9.12 -9.30 -11.42
CA ALA A 125 -10.41 -9.04 -10.77
C ALA A 125 -11.36 -8.24 -11.67
N LEU A 126 -10.84 -7.29 -12.44
CA LEU A 126 -11.63 -6.55 -13.46
C LEU A 126 -12.12 -7.46 -14.57
N ASN A 127 -11.24 -8.26 -15.14
CA ASN A 127 -11.60 -9.21 -16.20
C ASN A 127 -12.63 -10.23 -15.71
N ASP A 128 -12.46 -10.76 -14.49
CA ASP A 128 -13.41 -11.70 -13.90
C ASP A 128 -14.79 -11.02 -13.67
N ALA A 129 -14.80 -9.76 -13.26
CA ALA A 129 -16.03 -8.98 -13.07
C ALA A 129 -16.79 -8.73 -14.38
N GLU A 130 -16.09 -8.52 -15.50
CA GLU A 130 -16.71 -8.37 -16.81
C GLU A 130 -17.41 -9.64 -17.31
N LEU A 131 -16.96 -10.81 -16.85
CA LEU A 131 -17.55 -12.10 -17.18
C LEU A 131 -18.80 -12.41 -16.36
N ILE A 132 -19.03 -11.71 -15.25
CA ILE A 132 -20.22 -11.89 -14.41
C ILE A 132 -21.41 -11.26 -15.13
N LYS A 133 -22.30 -12.11 -15.67
CA LYS A 133 -23.63 -11.66 -16.11
C LYS A 133 -24.42 -11.25 -14.86
N TRP A 134 -24.68 -9.98 -14.72
CA TRP A 134 -25.60 -9.46 -13.71
C TRP A 134 -27.01 -9.97 -14.06
N GLU A 135 -27.38 -11.15 -13.57
CA GLU A 135 -28.79 -11.50 -13.46
C GLU A 135 -29.38 -10.47 -12.50
N LYS A 136 -30.39 -9.74 -12.98
CA LYS A 136 -31.11 -8.74 -12.19
C LYS A 136 -31.67 -9.41 -10.95
N PHE A 137 -31.01 -9.24 -9.82
CA PHE A 137 -31.59 -9.46 -8.50
C PHE A 137 -32.47 -8.26 -8.15
N PHE A 138 -33.65 -8.16 -8.75
CA PHE A 138 -34.76 -7.31 -8.33
C PHE A 138 -36.07 -7.94 -8.83
#